data_4fc8909be8a8ee516143911c04f92156
#
_entry.id   4fc8909be8a8ee516143911c04f92156
#
_cell.length_a   1.000
_cell.length_b   1.000
_cell.length_c   1.000
_cell.angle_alpha   90.00
_cell.angle_beta   90.00
_cell.angle_gamma   90.00
#
_symmetry.space_group_name_H-M   'P 1'
#
loop_
_entity.id
_entity.type
_entity.pdbx_description
1 polymer ?
#
loop_
_entity_poly.entity_id
_entity_poly.type
_entity_poly.pdbx_seq_one_letter_code
_entity_poly.pdbx_strand_id
1 'polypeptide(L)'
;IKTEAVEPPFAAEAIFGSHNEQYFLIKKAKVADIDTNETVYFATEETLSKERLLELDAIAWERGTANVQPSSNHRNSDVVLIILTAHAGEDALAQVKKCRHYQSYLWGFHGWSNYRLIVAELSSGRIVHNRHGQILKKLVKKAMIN
;
A
#
# COMPACT_ATOMS: atom_id res chain seq x y z
N ILE A 1 13.68 2.22 -2.90
CA ILE A 1 12.82 3.11 -2.10
C ILE A 1 13.24 4.54 -2.36
N LYS A 2 12.30 5.35 -2.78
CA LYS A 2 12.49 6.78 -2.92
C LYS A 2 11.96 7.47 -1.67
N THR A 3 12.84 8.20 -0.99
CA THR A 3 12.45 9.03 0.14
C THR A 3 12.65 10.50 -0.16
N GLU A 4 13.56 10.80 -1.09
CA GLU A 4 13.78 12.14 -1.62
C GLU A 4 13.08 12.25 -2.98
N ALA A 5 12.56 13.40 -3.30
CA ALA A 5 11.83 13.65 -4.54
C ALA A 5 10.57 12.77 -4.74
N VAL A 6 10.04 12.24 -3.66
CA VAL A 6 8.73 11.59 -3.68
C VAL A 6 7.65 12.66 -3.80
N GLU A 7 6.71 12.45 -4.70
CA GLU A 7 5.63 13.40 -4.87
C GLU A 7 4.63 13.31 -3.71
N PRO A 8 4.25 14.47 -3.14
CA PRO A 8 3.19 14.48 -2.15
C PRO A 8 1.94 13.76 -2.68
N PRO A 9 1.12 13.18 -1.81
CA PRO A 9 1.14 13.25 -0.35
C PRO A 9 1.95 12.13 0.34
N PHE A 10 2.74 11.37 -0.41
CA PHE A 10 3.43 10.20 0.15
C PHE A 10 4.80 10.56 0.70
N ALA A 11 5.18 9.89 1.79
CA ALA A 11 6.47 10.05 2.43
C ALA A 11 7.55 9.18 1.80
N ALA A 12 7.16 8.10 1.14
CA ALA A 12 8.07 7.19 0.45
C ALA A 12 7.33 6.40 -0.61
N GLU A 13 8.07 5.95 -1.59
CA GLU A 13 7.57 5.10 -2.67
C GLU A 13 8.59 4.02 -2.95
N ALA A 14 8.12 2.82 -3.24
CA ALA A 14 8.97 1.70 -3.63
C ALA A 14 8.32 0.90 -4.75
N ILE A 15 9.13 0.53 -5.73
CA ILE A 15 8.70 -0.31 -6.85
C ILE A 15 9.53 -1.59 -6.80
N PHE A 16 8.87 -2.72 -6.82
CA PHE A 16 9.51 -4.03 -6.75
C PHE A 16 9.28 -4.81 -8.03
N GLY A 17 10.37 -5.39 -8.54
CA GLY A 17 10.35 -6.27 -9.71
C GLY A 17 10.54 -7.73 -9.31
N SER A 18 10.34 -8.63 -10.26
CA SER A 18 10.02 -10.04 -10.06
C SER A 18 11.08 -11.00 -9.55
N HIS A 19 12.34 -10.63 -9.44
CA HIS A 19 13.39 -11.65 -9.29
C HIS A 19 14.37 -11.41 -8.16
N ASN A 20 14.24 -10.38 -7.38
CA ASN A 20 15.23 -10.03 -6.39
C ASN A 20 14.65 -10.07 -4.99
N GLU A 21 15.50 -10.29 -4.01
CA GLU A 21 15.15 -10.05 -2.63
C GLU A 21 14.56 -8.66 -2.52
N GLN A 22 13.32 -8.63 -2.09
CA GLN A 22 12.58 -7.40 -2.08
C GLN A 22 12.74 -6.77 -0.71
N TYR A 23 13.47 -5.69 -0.71
CA TYR A 23 13.62 -4.89 0.49
C TYR A 23 12.82 -3.64 0.32
N PHE A 24 11.91 -3.38 1.20
CA PHE A 24 11.55 -2.02 1.46
C PHE A 24 11.77 -1.76 2.94
N LEU A 25 12.26 -0.58 3.23
CA LEU A 25 12.59 -0.22 4.57
C LEU A 25 11.59 0.80 5.08
N ILE A 26 10.61 0.31 5.81
CA ILE A 26 10.01 1.16 6.83
C ILE A 26 10.95 1.01 8.02
N LYS A 27 11.95 1.87 8.12
CA LYS A 27 12.94 1.83 9.20
C LYS A 27 13.14 0.43 9.77
N LYS A 28 13.95 -0.40 9.14
CA LYS A 28 14.35 -1.73 9.63
C LYS A 28 13.41 -2.90 9.34
N ALA A 29 12.31 -2.72 8.64
CA ALA A 29 11.48 -3.85 8.26
C ALA A 29 11.91 -4.39 6.90
N LYS A 30 12.22 -5.67 6.86
CA LYS A 30 12.53 -6.40 5.63
C LYS A 30 11.26 -7.12 5.18
N VAL A 31 10.84 -6.90 3.96
CA VAL A 31 9.71 -7.61 3.38
C VAL A 31 10.24 -8.68 2.44
N ALA A 32 10.12 -9.92 2.86
CA ALA A 32 10.62 -11.06 2.08
C ALA A 32 9.58 -11.65 1.12
N ASP A 33 8.30 -11.34 1.32
CA ASP A 33 7.20 -12.04 0.66
C ASP A 33 6.31 -11.16 -0.21
N ILE A 34 6.85 -10.07 -0.74
CA ILE A 34 6.11 -9.27 -1.70
C ILE A 34 6.29 -9.90 -3.07
N ASP A 35 5.17 -10.35 -3.64
CA ASP A 35 5.15 -10.84 -4.99
C ASP A 35 5.49 -9.74 -5.99
N THR A 36 5.85 -10.18 -7.13
CA THR A 36 6.42 -9.43 -8.24
C THR A 36 5.55 -8.29 -8.74
N ASN A 37 6.17 -7.16 -9.08
CA ASN A 37 5.52 -5.99 -9.68
C ASN A 37 4.56 -5.28 -8.73
N GLU A 38 5.02 -5.00 -7.52
CA GLU A 38 4.27 -4.18 -6.59
C GLU A 38 4.80 -2.75 -6.55
N THR A 39 3.88 -1.80 -6.49
CA THR A 39 4.19 -0.41 -6.18
C THR A 39 3.67 -0.11 -4.79
N VAL A 40 4.56 0.30 -3.90
CA VAL A 40 4.23 0.55 -2.50
C VAL A 40 4.36 2.03 -2.20
N TYR A 41 3.28 2.60 -1.68
CA TYR A 41 3.24 3.99 -1.21
C TYR A 41 3.14 4.02 0.31
N PHE A 42 3.88 4.93 0.90
CA PHE A 42 3.89 5.15 2.35
C PHE A 42 3.38 6.55 2.65
N ALA A 43 2.43 6.66 3.54
CA ALA A 43 1.92 7.93 4.01
C ALA A 43 2.00 8.00 5.53
N THR A 44 2.30 9.17 6.05
CA THR A 44 2.27 9.45 7.48
C THR A 44 1.32 10.61 7.75
N GLU A 45 0.47 10.46 8.74
CA GLU A 45 -0.50 11.48 9.13
C GLU A 45 -0.52 11.59 10.65
N GLU A 46 -0.61 12.80 11.17
CA GLU A 46 -0.82 12.98 12.60
C GLU A 46 -2.20 12.49 12.99
N THR A 47 -3.21 12.94 12.28
CA THR A 47 -4.60 12.49 12.45
C THR A 47 -5.16 12.10 11.09
N LEU A 48 -5.63 10.86 10.98
CA LEU A 48 -6.23 10.36 9.75
C LEU A 48 -7.76 10.49 9.83
N SER A 49 -8.30 11.39 9.02
CA SER A 49 -9.76 11.49 8.83
C SER A 49 -10.20 10.55 7.72
N LYS A 50 -11.51 10.27 7.68
CA LYS A 50 -12.10 9.49 6.60
C LYS A 50 -11.86 10.15 5.23
N GLU A 51 -12.01 11.47 5.16
CA GLU A 51 -11.79 12.24 3.94
C GLU A 51 -10.36 12.13 3.46
N ARG A 52 -9.41 12.23 4.39
CA ARG A 52 -7.99 12.10 4.06
C ARG A 52 -7.64 10.69 3.62
N LEU A 53 -8.22 9.67 4.27
CA LEU A 53 -8.05 8.29 3.85
C LEU A 53 -8.52 8.09 2.41
N LEU A 54 -9.71 8.58 2.07
CA LEU A 54 -10.24 8.44 0.71
C LEU A 54 -9.39 9.17 -0.33
N GLU A 55 -8.83 10.33 0.04
CA GLU A 55 -7.91 11.06 -0.83
C GLU A 55 -6.63 10.27 -1.09
N LEU A 56 -5.99 9.76 -0.03
CA LEU A 56 -4.78 8.96 -0.15
C LEU A 56 -5.02 7.67 -0.95
N ASP A 57 -6.14 7.02 -0.69
CA ASP A 57 -6.58 5.82 -1.39
C ASP A 57 -6.71 6.05 -2.90
N ALA A 58 -7.41 7.11 -3.28
CA ALA A 58 -7.62 7.44 -4.69
C ALA A 58 -6.30 7.76 -5.39
N ILE A 59 -5.43 8.55 -4.76
CA ILE A 59 -4.15 8.94 -5.36
C ILE A 59 -3.23 7.73 -5.51
N ALA A 60 -3.16 6.87 -4.50
CA ALA A 60 -2.32 5.67 -4.55
C ALA A 60 -2.76 4.73 -5.67
N TRP A 61 -4.05 4.49 -5.78
CA TRP A 61 -4.59 3.63 -6.83
C TRP A 61 -4.35 4.21 -8.22
N GLU A 62 -4.62 5.49 -8.41
CA GLU A 62 -4.41 6.16 -9.69
C GLU A 62 -2.94 6.14 -10.13
N ARG A 63 -2.04 6.52 -9.22
CA ARG A 63 -0.60 6.53 -9.52
C ARG A 63 -0.04 5.12 -9.74
N GLY A 64 -0.45 4.18 -8.91
CA GLY A 64 0.01 2.80 -8.98
C GLY A 64 -0.41 2.14 -10.27
N THR A 65 -1.65 2.33 -10.71
CA THR A 65 -2.14 1.75 -11.95
C THR A 65 -1.63 2.47 -13.20
N ALA A 66 -1.32 3.75 -13.10
CA ALA A 66 -0.74 4.50 -14.22
C ALA A 66 0.64 3.97 -14.62
N ASN A 67 1.37 3.35 -13.69
CA ASN A 67 2.69 2.78 -13.94
C ASN A 67 2.65 1.36 -14.52
N VAL A 68 1.47 0.76 -14.59
CA VAL A 68 1.32 -0.60 -15.12
C VAL A 68 1.42 -0.57 -16.65
N GLN A 69 2.24 -1.47 -17.19
CA GLN A 69 2.36 -1.66 -18.64
C GLN A 69 1.84 -3.04 -18.99
N PRO A 70 0.54 -3.17 -19.28
CA PRO A 70 -0.03 -4.48 -19.62
C PRO A 70 0.57 -5.04 -20.90
N SER A 71 0.92 -6.32 -20.85
CA SER A 71 1.44 -7.04 -22.00
C SER A 71 1.11 -8.53 -21.84
N SER A 72 1.35 -9.31 -22.89
CA SER A 72 1.13 -10.76 -22.81
C SER A 72 1.98 -11.43 -21.74
N ASN A 73 3.08 -10.81 -21.32
CA ASN A 73 3.95 -11.31 -20.26
C ASN A 73 3.62 -10.73 -18.88
N HIS A 74 2.71 -9.76 -18.82
CA HIS A 74 2.26 -9.19 -17.58
C HIS A 74 1.30 -10.16 -16.89
N ARG A 75 1.55 -10.49 -15.63
CA ARG A 75 0.67 -11.38 -14.86
C ARG A 75 -0.17 -10.60 -13.88
N ASN A 76 0.46 -9.93 -12.94
CA ASN A 76 -0.24 -9.06 -12.01
C ASN A 76 0.69 -7.96 -11.53
N SER A 77 0.08 -6.84 -11.18
CA SER A 77 0.75 -5.72 -10.52
C SER A 77 -0.14 -5.28 -9.38
N ASP A 78 0.42 -5.22 -8.19
CA ASP A 78 -0.35 -4.82 -7.02
C ASP A 78 0.02 -3.40 -6.62
N VAL A 79 -0.97 -2.66 -6.16
CA VAL A 79 -0.78 -1.34 -5.56
C VAL A 79 -0.95 -1.50 -4.06
N VAL A 80 0.02 -1.03 -3.31
CA VAL A 80 0.03 -1.13 -1.86
C VAL A 80 0.08 0.27 -1.26
N LEU A 81 -0.80 0.55 -0.31
CA LEU A 81 -0.77 1.78 0.47
C LEU A 81 -0.65 1.44 1.94
N ILE A 82 0.40 1.93 2.55
CA ILE A 82 0.67 1.78 3.99
C ILE A 82 0.58 3.16 4.62
N ILE A 83 -0.34 3.33 5.56
CA ILE A 83 -0.52 4.59 6.28
C ILE A 83 -0.16 4.38 7.75
N LEU A 84 0.75 5.20 8.24
CA LEU A 84 1.09 5.28 9.66
C LEU A 84 0.51 6.59 10.19
N THR A 85 -0.31 6.52 11.22
CA THR A 85 -0.95 7.69 11.80
C THR A 85 -0.86 7.63 13.32
N ALA A 86 -0.72 8.79 13.97
CA ALA A 86 -0.77 8.84 15.42
C ALA A 86 -2.17 8.52 15.91
N HIS A 87 -3.19 9.12 15.28
CA HIS A 87 -4.59 8.95 15.64
C HIS A 87 -5.43 8.78 14.38
N ALA A 88 -6.39 7.87 14.41
CA ALA A 88 -7.34 7.70 13.32
C ALA A 88 -8.78 7.78 13.84
N GLY A 89 -9.64 8.45 13.10
CA GLY A 89 -11.07 8.47 13.41
C GLY A 89 -11.68 7.07 13.27
N GLU A 90 -12.67 6.75 14.07
CA GLU A 90 -13.34 5.45 13.98
C GLU A 90 -13.98 5.24 12.60
N ASP A 91 -14.52 6.30 12.01
CA ASP A 91 -15.08 6.26 10.67
C ASP A 91 -14.00 6.00 9.61
N ALA A 92 -12.80 6.56 9.79
CA ALA A 92 -11.66 6.28 8.91
C ALA A 92 -11.26 4.81 8.99
N LEU A 93 -11.11 4.27 10.19
CA LEU A 93 -10.75 2.87 10.38
C LEU A 93 -11.81 1.91 9.81
N ALA A 94 -13.09 2.24 9.98
CA ALA A 94 -14.17 1.46 9.39
C ALA A 94 -14.14 1.51 7.86
N GLN A 95 -13.74 2.65 7.28
CA GLN A 95 -13.65 2.82 5.84
C GLN A 95 -12.51 2.00 5.21
N VAL A 96 -11.44 1.72 5.94
CA VAL A 96 -10.30 0.95 5.43
C VAL A 96 -10.75 -0.38 4.84
N LYS A 97 -11.64 -1.09 5.51
CA LYS A 97 -12.14 -2.39 5.05
C LYS A 97 -12.98 -2.30 3.78
N LYS A 98 -13.51 -1.12 3.50
CA LYS A 98 -14.35 -0.86 2.33
C LYS A 98 -13.55 -0.35 1.13
N CYS A 99 -12.30 0.05 1.32
CA CYS A 99 -11.44 0.51 0.25
C CYS A 99 -10.98 -0.69 -0.57
N ARG A 100 -11.57 -0.87 -1.74
CA ARG A 100 -11.29 -1.99 -2.63
C ARG A 100 -11.14 -1.48 -4.04
N HIS A 101 -10.06 -1.88 -4.68
CA HIS A 101 -9.81 -1.56 -6.09
C HIS A 101 -9.30 -2.80 -6.79
N TYR A 102 -9.72 -2.96 -8.02
CA TYR A 102 -9.31 -4.05 -8.88
C TYR A 102 -9.38 -3.60 -10.33
N GLN A 103 -8.42 -4.01 -11.12
CA GLN A 103 -8.45 -3.79 -12.55
C GLN A 103 -7.88 -5.01 -13.27
N SER A 104 -8.59 -5.50 -14.28
CA SER A 104 -8.07 -6.50 -15.19
C SER A 104 -7.64 -5.83 -16.50
N TYR A 105 -6.67 -6.42 -17.16
CA TYR A 105 -6.14 -5.90 -18.42
C TYR A 105 -6.45 -6.91 -19.53
N LEU A 106 -7.09 -6.44 -20.57
CA LEU A 106 -7.54 -7.26 -21.72
C LEU A 106 -8.26 -8.52 -21.23
N TRP A 107 -9.33 -8.32 -20.43
CA TRP A 107 -10.15 -9.39 -19.83
C TRP A 107 -9.35 -10.46 -19.07
N GLY A 108 -8.20 -10.07 -18.48
CA GLY A 108 -7.33 -10.97 -17.73
C GLY A 108 -6.21 -11.60 -18.56
N PHE A 109 -6.21 -11.47 -19.88
CA PHE A 109 -5.12 -12.01 -20.70
C PHE A 109 -3.79 -11.31 -20.47
N HIS A 110 -3.82 -10.03 -20.09
CA HIS A 110 -2.64 -9.25 -19.75
C HIS A 110 -2.49 -9.01 -18.25
N GLY A 111 -3.13 -9.87 -17.43
CA GLY A 111 -3.02 -9.82 -15.99
C GLY A 111 -4.03 -8.89 -15.34
N TRP A 112 -3.76 -8.56 -14.08
CA TRP A 112 -4.64 -7.72 -13.27
C TRP A 112 -3.85 -6.96 -12.22
N SER A 113 -4.51 -5.96 -11.61
CA SER A 113 -3.98 -5.23 -10.45
C SER A 113 -4.93 -5.37 -9.27
N ASN A 114 -4.39 -5.67 -8.13
CA ASN A 114 -5.10 -5.69 -6.85
C ASN A 114 -4.63 -4.52 -5.98
N TYR A 115 -5.41 -4.21 -4.95
CA TYR A 115 -5.12 -3.14 -4.03
C TYR A 115 -5.01 -3.65 -2.60
N ARG A 116 -3.89 -3.34 -1.95
CA ARG A 116 -3.61 -3.68 -0.56
C ARG A 116 -3.48 -2.41 0.25
N LEU A 117 -4.38 -2.24 1.22
CA LEU A 117 -4.39 -1.08 2.10
C LEU A 117 -4.23 -1.54 3.54
N ILE A 118 -3.33 -0.89 4.27
CA ILE A 118 -3.14 -1.13 5.69
C ILE A 118 -2.88 0.19 6.41
N VAL A 119 -3.55 0.36 7.54
CA VAL A 119 -3.43 1.55 8.39
C VAL A 119 -3.02 1.10 9.78
N ALA A 120 -1.97 1.70 10.31
CA ALA A 120 -1.52 1.49 11.67
C ALA A 120 -1.72 2.76 12.48
N GLU A 121 -2.50 2.67 13.55
CA GLU A 121 -2.69 3.74 14.52
C GLU A 121 -1.69 3.56 15.65
N LEU A 122 -0.72 4.45 15.73
CA LEU A 122 0.40 4.30 16.65
C LEU A 122 0.01 4.52 18.10
N SER A 123 -0.95 5.40 18.38
CA SER A 123 -1.40 5.69 19.75
C SER A 123 -2.05 4.49 20.44
N SER A 124 -2.75 3.64 19.70
CA SER A 124 -3.45 2.48 20.25
C SER A 124 -2.80 1.14 19.89
N GLY A 125 -1.91 1.13 18.90
CA GLY A 125 -1.36 -0.10 18.36
C GLY A 125 -2.30 -0.85 17.43
N ARG A 126 -3.46 -0.25 17.06
CA ARG A 126 -4.42 -0.91 16.17
C ARG A 126 -3.92 -0.93 14.73
N ILE A 127 -4.13 -2.06 14.08
CA ILE A 127 -3.83 -2.23 12.66
C ILE A 127 -5.10 -2.69 11.97
N VAL A 128 -5.51 -1.94 10.94
CA VAL A 128 -6.69 -2.24 10.14
C VAL A 128 -6.27 -2.32 8.68
N HIS A 129 -6.84 -3.25 7.95
CA HIS A 129 -6.49 -3.47 6.55
C HIS A 129 -7.72 -3.87 5.73
N ASN A 130 -7.64 -3.69 4.41
CA ASN A 130 -8.62 -4.27 3.53
C ASN A 130 -8.32 -5.77 3.32
N ARG A 131 -9.13 -6.46 2.52
CA ARG A 131 -8.99 -7.91 2.32
C ARG A 131 -7.58 -8.31 1.88
N HIS A 132 -7.03 -7.64 0.87
CA HIS A 132 -5.71 -7.98 0.34
C HIS A 132 -4.55 -7.44 1.18
N GLY A 133 -4.83 -6.51 2.09
CA GLY A 133 -3.82 -5.97 2.99
C GLY A 133 -3.43 -6.89 4.14
N GLN A 134 -4.17 -7.98 4.36
CA GLN A 134 -3.93 -8.91 5.46
C GLN A 134 -2.50 -9.44 5.48
N ILE A 135 -1.93 -9.70 4.33
CA ILE A 135 -0.58 -10.25 4.20
C ILE A 135 0.49 -9.32 4.79
N LEU A 136 0.20 -8.03 4.87
CA LEU A 136 1.12 -7.02 5.38
C LEU A 136 1.02 -6.83 6.90
N LYS A 137 0.02 -7.42 7.54
CA LYS A 137 -0.26 -7.17 8.95
C LYS A 137 0.92 -7.53 9.85
N LYS A 138 1.53 -8.68 9.65
CA LYS A 138 2.68 -9.12 10.44
C LYS A 138 3.87 -8.18 10.29
N LEU A 139 4.11 -7.74 9.06
CA LEU A 139 5.20 -6.83 8.75
C LEU A 139 5.03 -5.49 9.47
N VAL A 140 3.86 -4.89 9.33
CA VAL A 140 3.56 -3.58 9.93
C VAL A 140 3.59 -3.68 11.45
N LYS A 141 3.02 -4.73 12.01
CA LYS A 141 3.05 -4.97 13.46
C LYS A 141 4.48 -5.09 13.97
N LYS A 142 5.34 -5.80 13.26
CA LYS A 142 6.75 -5.95 13.62
C LYS A 142 7.50 -4.62 13.56
N ALA A 143 7.21 -3.82 12.55
CA ALA A 143 7.80 -2.48 12.40
C ALA A 143 7.38 -1.52 13.52
N MET A 144 6.18 -1.66 14.06
CA MET A 144 5.68 -0.83 15.16
C MET A 144 6.35 -1.12 16.50
N ILE A 145 6.80 -2.35 16.72
CA ILE A 145 7.44 -2.76 17.96
C ILE A 145 8.88 -2.26 18.05
N ASN A 146 9.50 -2.02 16.94
CA ASN A 146 10.87 -1.54 16.85
C ASN A 146 10.90 -0.01 16.67
#